data_e18bec961c561b2bdbf335ea3158ca85
#
_entry.id   e18bec961c561b2bdbf335ea3158ca85
#
_cell.length_a   1.000
_cell.length_b   1.000
_cell.length_c   1.000
_cell.angle_alpha   90.00
_cell.angle_beta   90.00
_cell.angle_gamma   90.00
#
_symmetry.space_group_name_H-M   'P 1'
#
loop_
_entity.id
_entity.type
_entity.pdbx_description
1 polymer ?
#
loop_
_entity_poly.entity_id
_entity_poly.type
_entity_poly.pdbx_seq_one_letter_code
_entity_poly.pdbx_strand_id
1 'polypeptide(L)'
;MQLERIDVQNRKYANALIEKHFFSLEIVCRDEVIDMTLQDGFLCTQNGAYIGVITWQDRGDMLDVTALCTDVTGQGVGTRLLTKAKEAAVLQNKKGVTLITTNDNIRALYFYQTRGFWIKGIDVGAVGRARKIKPVIPLFGEHDIPLRDEIELVWRT
;
A
#
# COMPACT_ATOMS: atom_id res chain seq x y z
N MET A 1 19.21 9.96 -1.99
CA MET A 1 17.83 9.47 -1.91
C MET A 1 16.88 10.63 -2.15
N GLN A 2 16.09 10.55 -3.20
CA GLN A 2 15.16 11.61 -3.59
C GLN A 2 13.74 11.04 -3.70
N LEU A 3 12.74 11.90 -3.40
CA LEU A 3 11.33 11.56 -3.54
C LEU A 3 10.74 12.38 -4.70
N GLU A 4 10.09 11.70 -5.63
CA GLU A 4 9.48 12.31 -6.80
C GLU A 4 7.99 11.98 -6.85
N ARG A 5 7.15 12.99 -7.11
CA ARG A 5 5.74 12.73 -7.36
C ARG A 5 5.57 11.91 -8.64
N ILE A 6 4.64 10.96 -8.60
CA ILE A 6 4.31 10.18 -9.80
C ILE A 6 3.65 11.11 -10.84
N ASP A 7 4.15 11.07 -12.05
CA ASP A 7 3.66 11.84 -13.19
C ASP A 7 3.59 10.96 -14.45
N VAL A 8 3.22 11.55 -15.58
CA VAL A 8 3.10 10.82 -16.85
C VAL A 8 4.44 10.20 -17.29
N GLN A 9 5.57 10.87 -16.98
CA GLN A 9 6.89 10.42 -17.43
C GLN A 9 7.44 9.27 -16.60
N ASN A 10 7.22 9.27 -15.28
CA ASN A 10 7.77 8.26 -14.36
C ASN A 10 6.77 7.16 -13.96
N ARG A 11 5.52 7.25 -14.39
CA ARG A 11 4.47 6.25 -14.11
C ARG A 11 4.90 4.83 -14.42
N LYS A 12 5.62 4.61 -15.50
CA LYS A 12 6.11 3.28 -15.90
C LYS A 12 6.99 2.64 -14.83
N TYR A 13 7.76 3.43 -14.11
CA TYR A 13 8.63 2.92 -13.04
C TYR A 13 7.83 2.57 -11.78
N ALA A 14 6.80 3.35 -11.46
CA ALA A 14 5.86 3.03 -10.39
C ALA A 14 5.13 1.71 -10.69
N ASN A 15 4.60 1.57 -11.90
CA ASN A 15 3.92 0.35 -12.33
C ASN A 15 4.85 -0.87 -12.26
N ALA A 16 6.11 -0.74 -12.69
CA ALA A 16 7.08 -1.82 -12.65
C ALA A 16 7.38 -2.29 -11.22
N LEU A 17 7.53 -1.36 -10.28
CA LEU A 17 7.74 -1.70 -8.87
C LEU A 17 6.52 -2.40 -8.26
N ILE A 18 5.33 -1.90 -8.54
CA ILE A 18 4.09 -2.50 -8.03
C ILE A 18 3.91 -3.90 -8.59
N GLU A 19 4.08 -4.09 -9.90
CA GLU A 19 3.96 -5.42 -10.52
C GLU A 19 4.99 -6.40 -9.97
N LYS A 20 6.21 -5.96 -9.72
CA LYS A 20 7.28 -6.77 -9.14
C LYS A 20 6.91 -7.29 -7.74
N HIS A 21 6.33 -6.43 -6.89
CA HIS A 21 6.06 -6.76 -5.49
C HIS A 21 4.67 -7.37 -5.25
N PHE A 22 3.68 -6.99 -6.06
CA PHE A 22 2.30 -7.45 -5.91
C PHE A 22 1.86 -8.44 -7.00
N PHE A 23 2.72 -8.71 -7.98
CA PHE A 23 2.48 -9.64 -9.10
C PHE A 23 1.31 -9.25 -10.01
N SER A 24 0.77 -8.05 -9.85
CA SER A 24 -0.36 -7.56 -10.64
C SER A 24 -0.47 -6.04 -10.53
N LEU A 25 -1.06 -5.43 -11.55
CA LEU A 25 -1.47 -4.02 -11.56
C LEU A 25 -2.96 -3.84 -11.24
N GLU A 26 -3.68 -4.94 -10.99
CA GLU A 26 -5.02 -4.93 -10.44
C GLU A 26 -5.00 -5.62 -9.08
N ILE A 27 -5.50 -4.95 -8.06
CA ILE A 27 -5.57 -5.46 -6.70
C ILE A 27 -7.02 -5.50 -6.25
N VAL A 28 -7.44 -6.61 -5.65
CA VAL A 28 -8.76 -6.73 -5.04
C VAL A 28 -8.62 -6.49 -3.55
N CYS A 29 -9.29 -5.46 -3.07
CA CYS A 29 -9.24 -5.04 -1.68
C CYS A 29 -10.54 -4.33 -1.33
N ARG A 30 -11.06 -4.49 -0.13
CA ARG A 30 -12.35 -3.93 0.30
C ARG A 30 -13.50 -4.34 -0.62
N ASP A 31 -13.47 -5.57 -1.16
CA ASP A 31 -14.41 -6.07 -2.16
C ASP A 31 -14.43 -5.26 -3.47
N GLU A 32 -13.40 -4.46 -3.73
CA GLU A 32 -13.26 -3.61 -4.91
C GLU A 32 -12.05 -4.04 -5.74
N VAL A 33 -12.16 -3.85 -7.05
CA VAL A 33 -11.02 -3.98 -7.97
C VAL A 33 -10.35 -2.61 -8.11
N ILE A 34 -9.06 -2.52 -7.76
CA ILE A 34 -8.30 -1.27 -7.82
C ILE A 34 -7.32 -1.36 -8.99
N ASP A 35 -7.44 -0.43 -9.94
CA ASP A 35 -6.46 -0.25 -11.02
C ASP A 35 -5.27 0.54 -10.49
N MET A 36 -4.13 -0.13 -10.32
CA MET A 36 -2.92 0.46 -9.74
C MET A 36 -2.20 1.41 -10.69
N THR A 37 -2.55 1.42 -11.97
CA THR A 37 -1.95 2.32 -12.96
C THR A 37 -2.50 3.76 -12.88
N LEU A 38 -3.57 3.98 -12.12
CA LEU A 38 -4.27 5.26 -12.03
C LEU A 38 -4.03 6.00 -10.71
N GLN A 39 -3.28 5.41 -9.78
CA GLN A 39 -3.14 5.94 -8.43
C GLN A 39 -2.12 7.08 -8.37
N ASP A 40 -2.40 8.08 -7.54
CA ASP A 40 -1.44 9.15 -7.22
C ASP A 40 -0.40 8.62 -6.23
N GLY A 41 0.72 9.32 -6.08
CA GLY A 41 1.73 8.87 -5.13
C GLY A 41 3.12 9.44 -5.37
N PHE A 42 4.12 8.77 -4.77
CA PHE A 42 5.52 9.14 -4.85
C PHE A 42 6.41 7.93 -5.14
N LEU A 43 7.48 8.21 -5.86
CA LEU A 43 8.60 7.31 -6.09
C LEU A 43 9.80 7.74 -5.26
N CYS A 44 10.61 6.80 -4.84
CA CYS A 44 11.91 7.06 -4.22
C CYS A 44 13.02 6.60 -5.14
N THR A 45 14.01 7.49 -5.38
CA THR A 45 15.20 7.18 -6.17
C THR A 45 16.44 7.19 -5.30
N GLN A 46 17.41 6.35 -5.66
CA GLN A 46 18.73 6.32 -5.06
C GLN A 46 19.73 5.93 -6.15
N ASN A 47 20.79 6.75 -6.32
CA ASN A 47 21.82 6.51 -7.35
C ASN A 47 21.23 6.30 -8.75
N GLY A 48 20.20 7.07 -9.10
CA GLY A 48 19.54 6.99 -10.40
C GLY A 48 18.57 5.84 -10.59
N ALA A 49 18.38 4.99 -9.58
CA ALA A 49 17.44 3.86 -9.64
C ALA A 49 16.19 4.14 -8.81
N TYR A 50 15.04 3.72 -9.32
CA TYR A 50 13.77 3.77 -8.57
C TYR A 50 13.69 2.54 -7.65
N ILE A 51 13.68 2.77 -6.34
CA ILE A 51 13.80 1.72 -5.32
C ILE A 51 12.57 1.59 -4.42
N GLY A 52 11.59 2.45 -4.58
CA GLY A 52 10.38 2.38 -3.78
C GLY A 52 9.26 3.22 -4.35
N VAL A 53 8.04 2.86 -4.00
CA VAL A 53 6.82 3.54 -4.43
C VAL A 53 5.77 3.49 -3.33
N ILE A 54 5.02 4.58 -3.19
CA ILE A 54 3.76 4.62 -2.46
C ILE A 54 2.69 5.18 -3.36
N THR A 55 1.52 4.56 -3.34
CA THR A 55 0.33 5.06 -4.05
C THR A 55 -0.86 5.15 -3.12
N TRP A 56 -1.78 6.04 -3.46
CA TRP A 56 -3.02 6.23 -2.71
C TRP A 56 -4.15 6.69 -3.60
N GLN A 57 -5.36 6.55 -3.09
CA GLN A 57 -6.58 7.06 -3.68
C GLN A 57 -7.36 7.90 -2.68
N ASP A 58 -8.22 8.76 -3.20
CA ASP A 58 -9.16 9.52 -2.38
C ASP A 58 -10.30 8.58 -1.92
N ARG A 59 -10.50 8.52 -0.61
CA ARG A 59 -11.59 7.74 -0.02
C ARG A 59 -12.44 8.62 0.92
N GLY A 60 -12.88 9.76 0.39
CA GLY A 60 -13.70 10.72 1.14
C GLY A 60 -12.89 11.44 2.22
N ASP A 61 -13.19 11.19 3.48
CA ASP A 61 -12.49 11.81 4.62
C ASP A 61 -11.06 11.30 4.81
N MET A 62 -10.72 10.17 4.20
CA MET A 62 -9.42 9.51 4.37
C MET A 62 -8.67 9.45 3.05
N LEU A 63 -7.35 9.46 3.14
CA LEU A 63 -6.48 9.07 2.05
C LEU A 63 -6.19 7.57 2.21
N ASP A 64 -6.46 6.78 1.18
CA ASP A 64 -6.31 5.32 1.24
C ASP A 64 -5.02 4.89 0.52
N VAL A 65 -4.03 4.43 1.26
CA VAL A 65 -2.79 3.89 0.68
C VAL A 65 -3.10 2.57 0.00
N THR A 66 -2.85 2.50 -1.30
CA THR A 66 -3.15 1.34 -2.14
C THR A 66 -1.95 0.44 -2.36
N ALA A 67 -0.73 1.00 -2.31
CA ALA A 67 0.51 0.23 -2.34
C ALA A 67 1.62 0.97 -1.61
N LEU A 68 2.47 0.22 -0.94
CA LEU A 68 3.76 0.67 -0.43
C LEU A 68 4.73 -0.50 -0.57
N CYS A 69 5.74 -0.34 -1.40
CA CYS A 69 6.77 -1.36 -1.56
C CYS A 69 8.13 -0.73 -1.83
N THR A 70 9.18 -1.47 -1.44
CA THR A 70 10.56 -1.04 -1.61
C THR A 70 11.44 -2.22 -2.01
N ASP A 71 12.45 -1.93 -2.85
CA ASP A 71 13.46 -2.92 -3.25
C ASP A 71 14.57 -3.08 -2.20
N VAL A 72 14.63 -2.17 -1.24
CA VAL A 72 15.65 -2.16 -0.18
C VAL A 72 15.01 -2.13 1.18
N THR A 73 15.68 -2.71 2.17
CA THR A 73 15.23 -2.74 3.56
C THR A 73 16.25 -2.05 4.46
N GLY A 74 15.78 -1.54 5.61
CA GLY A 74 16.65 -0.97 6.63
C GLY A 74 17.25 0.40 6.31
N GLN A 75 16.82 1.05 5.22
CA GLN A 75 17.32 2.36 4.80
C GLN A 75 16.31 3.51 4.96
N GLY A 76 15.16 3.23 5.56
CA GLY A 76 14.13 4.23 5.83
C GLY A 76 13.30 4.66 4.62
N VAL A 77 13.39 3.97 3.49
CA VAL A 77 12.65 4.30 2.27
C VAL A 77 11.13 4.25 2.50
N GLY A 78 10.66 3.17 3.09
CA GLY A 78 9.22 3.01 3.41
C GLY A 78 8.71 4.11 4.34
N THR A 79 9.50 4.48 5.33
CA THR A 79 9.14 5.56 6.27
C THR A 79 9.05 6.91 5.58
N ARG A 80 9.97 7.21 4.68
CA ARG A 80 9.94 8.46 3.90
C ARG A 80 8.73 8.53 2.98
N LEU A 81 8.44 7.42 2.30
CA LEU A 81 7.28 7.33 1.42
C LEU A 81 5.96 7.45 2.22
N LEU A 82 5.87 6.78 3.36
CA LEU A 82 4.69 6.88 4.23
C LEU A 82 4.48 8.30 4.74
N THR A 83 5.55 9.02 5.04
CA THR A 83 5.49 10.43 5.42
C THR A 83 4.84 11.28 4.32
N LYS A 84 5.12 10.99 3.05
CA LYS A 84 4.48 11.68 1.93
C LYS A 84 2.96 11.48 1.89
N ALA A 85 2.49 10.28 2.20
CA ALA A 85 1.04 10.04 2.30
C ALA A 85 0.42 10.85 3.45
N LYS A 86 1.08 10.91 4.59
CA LYS A 86 0.62 11.73 5.73
C LYS A 86 0.58 13.21 5.39
N GLU A 87 1.65 13.73 4.77
CA GLU A 87 1.70 15.12 4.29
C GLU A 87 0.58 15.41 3.29
N ALA A 88 0.35 14.51 2.34
CA ALA A 88 -0.72 14.65 1.35
C ALA A 88 -2.10 14.70 2.01
N ALA A 89 -2.35 13.87 3.02
CA ALA A 89 -3.59 13.88 3.77
C ALA A 89 -3.84 15.22 4.46
N VAL A 90 -2.80 15.78 5.10
CA VAL A 90 -2.88 17.09 5.74
C VAL A 90 -3.16 18.19 4.71
N LEU A 91 -2.41 18.20 3.60
CA LEU A 91 -2.59 19.22 2.54
C LEU A 91 -3.97 19.16 1.88
N GLN A 92 -4.59 17.97 1.81
CA GLN A 92 -5.93 17.78 1.24
C GLN A 92 -7.05 17.88 2.27
N ASN A 93 -6.75 18.33 3.49
CA ASN A 93 -7.71 18.43 4.60
C ASN A 93 -8.44 17.11 4.91
N LYS A 94 -7.76 15.98 4.73
CA LYS A 94 -8.28 14.68 5.12
C LYS A 94 -8.19 14.49 6.64
N LYS A 95 -9.03 13.63 7.18
CA LYS A 95 -8.99 13.26 8.61
C LYS A 95 -7.84 12.33 8.95
N GLY A 96 -7.23 11.72 7.95
CA GLY A 96 -6.10 10.84 8.14
C GLY A 96 -5.80 9.98 6.92
N VAL A 97 -5.00 8.94 7.17
CA VAL A 97 -4.60 7.94 6.19
C VAL A 97 -5.10 6.58 6.65
N THR A 98 -5.69 5.82 5.74
CA THR A 98 -6.08 4.44 5.98
C THR A 98 -5.36 3.51 5.02
N LEU A 99 -5.31 2.24 5.36
CA LEU A 99 -4.79 1.18 4.48
C LEU A 99 -5.33 -0.17 4.89
N ILE A 100 -5.26 -1.10 3.96
CA ILE A 100 -5.57 -2.51 4.20
C ILE A 100 -4.29 -3.33 4.04
N THR A 101 -4.06 -4.23 4.97
CA THR A 101 -3.11 -5.33 4.81
C THR A 101 -3.80 -6.64 5.14
N THR A 102 -3.13 -7.77 4.91
CA THR A 102 -3.69 -9.08 5.15
C THR A 102 -3.11 -9.72 6.41
N ASN A 103 -3.81 -10.69 6.96
CA ASN A 103 -3.48 -11.32 8.24
C ASN A 103 -2.12 -12.03 8.28
N ASP A 104 -1.57 -12.39 7.11
CA ASP A 104 -0.26 -13.03 6.97
C ASP A 104 0.91 -12.03 7.01
N ASN A 105 0.64 -10.75 6.74
CA ASN A 105 1.68 -9.73 6.57
C ASN A 105 2.12 -9.16 7.93
N ILE A 106 2.85 -9.96 8.70
CA ILE A 106 3.30 -9.59 10.05
C ILE A 106 4.26 -8.40 9.99
N ARG A 107 5.11 -8.31 8.97
CA ARG A 107 6.03 -7.18 8.80
C ARG A 107 5.29 -5.87 8.59
N ALA A 108 4.24 -5.87 7.79
CA ALA A 108 3.42 -4.68 7.58
C ALA A 108 2.70 -4.25 8.87
N LEU A 109 2.14 -5.20 9.61
CA LEU A 109 1.49 -4.91 10.90
C LEU A 109 2.48 -4.26 11.88
N TYR A 110 3.70 -4.78 11.97
CA TYR A 110 4.76 -4.17 12.77
C TYR A 110 5.12 -2.77 12.24
N PHE A 111 5.38 -2.66 10.94
CA PHE A 111 5.82 -1.42 10.30
C PHE A 111 4.84 -0.26 10.55
N TYR A 112 3.56 -0.47 10.27
CA TYR A 112 2.56 0.59 10.40
C TYR A 112 2.26 0.96 11.85
N GLN A 113 2.14 -0.01 12.74
CA GLN A 113 1.84 0.26 14.15
C GLN A 113 2.96 1.04 14.84
N THR A 114 4.22 0.77 14.50
CA THR A 114 5.37 1.52 15.04
C THR A 114 5.50 2.93 14.45
N ARG A 115 4.67 3.27 13.45
CA ARG A 115 4.66 4.60 12.78
C ARG A 115 3.36 5.36 12.99
N GLY A 116 2.65 5.03 14.07
CA GLY A 116 1.49 5.77 14.53
C GLY A 116 0.14 5.31 13.96
N PHE A 117 0.11 4.22 13.23
CA PHE A 117 -1.14 3.59 12.82
C PHE A 117 -1.65 2.67 13.91
N TRP A 118 -2.97 2.53 13.98
CA TRP A 118 -3.59 1.50 14.83
C TRP A 118 -4.59 0.68 14.02
N ILE A 119 -4.85 -0.52 14.50
CA ILE A 119 -5.83 -1.42 13.88
C ILE A 119 -7.23 -0.85 14.16
N LYS A 120 -7.96 -0.54 13.09
CA LYS A 120 -9.34 -0.08 13.18
C LYS A 120 -10.33 -1.24 13.20
N GLY A 121 -10.06 -2.28 12.42
CA GLY A 121 -10.92 -3.42 12.32
C GLY A 121 -10.35 -4.53 11.45
N ILE A 122 -11.05 -5.67 11.47
CA ILE A 122 -10.70 -6.86 10.69
C ILE A 122 -11.95 -7.28 9.93
N ASP A 123 -11.81 -7.45 8.61
CA ASP A 123 -12.85 -8.03 7.77
C ASP A 123 -12.54 -9.52 7.61
N VAL A 124 -13.20 -10.33 8.43
CA VAL A 124 -13.00 -11.78 8.48
C VAL A 124 -13.50 -12.41 7.18
N GLY A 125 -12.63 -13.20 6.53
CA GLY A 125 -12.98 -13.89 5.30
C GLY A 125 -12.92 -13.03 4.03
N ALA A 126 -12.44 -11.77 4.11
CA ALA A 126 -12.38 -10.85 2.98
C ALA A 126 -11.57 -11.40 1.81
N VAL A 127 -10.46 -12.08 2.07
CA VAL A 127 -9.61 -12.64 1.00
C VAL A 127 -10.30 -13.79 0.28
N GLY A 128 -11.14 -14.57 0.98
CA GLY A 128 -11.97 -15.61 0.35
C GLY A 128 -12.95 -15.02 -0.66
N ARG A 129 -13.55 -13.88 -0.33
CA ARG A 129 -14.41 -13.14 -1.27
C ARG A 129 -13.61 -12.57 -2.43
N ALA A 130 -12.42 -12.02 -2.16
CA ALA A 130 -11.52 -11.51 -3.18
C ALA A 130 -11.12 -12.60 -4.19
N ARG A 131 -10.91 -13.86 -3.75
CA ARG A 131 -10.61 -14.99 -4.64
C ARG A 131 -11.75 -15.30 -5.62
N LYS A 132 -12.98 -15.00 -5.26
CA LYS A 132 -14.11 -15.17 -6.19
C LYS A 132 -14.02 -14.20 -7.35
N ILE A 133 -13.44 -13.02 -7.14
CA ILE A 133 -13.19 -12.00 -8.17
C ILE A 133 -11.87 -12.30 -8.90
N LYS A 134 -10.83 -12.70 -8.15
CA LYS A 134 -9.48 -12.96 -8.66
C LYS A 134 -8.97 -14.33 -8.16
N PRO A 135 -9.31 -15.42 -8.86
CA PRO A 135 -9.00 -16.79 -8.38
C PRO A 135 -7.53 -17.13 -8.21
N VAL A 136 -6.62 -16.35 -8.81
CA VAL A 136 -5.17 -16.55 -8.71
C VAL A 136 -4.59 -16.17 -7.35
N ILE A 137 -5.35 -15.51 -6.47
CA ILE A 137 -4.89 -15.17 -5.12
C ILE A 137 -4.59 -16.47 -4.38
N PRO A 138 -3.35 -16.64 -3.85
CA PRO A 138 -2.96 -17.90 -3.22
C PRO A 138 -3.74 -18.18 -1.93
N LEU A 139 -3.82 -19.46 -1.55
CA LEU A 139 -4.48 -19.88 -0.30
C LEU A 139 -3.61 -19.60 0.92
N PHE A 140 -2.29 -19.59 0.76
CA PHE A 140 -1.34 -19.32 1.83
C PHE A 140 -0.47 -18.12 1.44
N GLY A 141 -0.23 -17.25 2.41
CA GLY A 141 0.62 -16.08 2.25
C GLY A 141 1.99 -16.26 2.89
N GLU A 142 2.53 -15.19 3.45
CA GLU A 142 3.84 -15.18 4.10
C GLU A 142 3.82 -16.11 5.34
N HIS A 143 4.97 -16.73 5.61
CA HIS A 143 5.16 -17.64 6.75
C HIS A 143 4.21 -18.85 6.74
N ASP A 144 3.71 -19.24 5.57
CA ASP A 144 2.72 -20.32 5.41
C ASP A 144 1.41 -20.07 6.20
N ILE A 145 1.11 -18.81 6.48
CA ILE A 145 -0.13 -18.43 7.15
C ILE A 145 -1.28 -18.47 6.12
N PRO A 146 -2.42 -19.08 6.44
CA PRO A 146 -3.59 -19.02 5.56
C PRO A 146 -3.98 -17.57 5.27
N LEU A 147 -4.06 -17.22 4.00
CA LEU A 147 -4.40 -15.88 3.53
C LEU A 147 -5.91 -15.76 3.47
N ARG A 148 -6.52 -15.08 4.47
CA ARG A 148 -7.98 -15.10 4.65
C ARG A 148 -8.63 -13.76 5.01
N ASP A 149 -7.97 -12.89 5.79
CA ASP A 149 -8.59 -11.72 6.39
C ASP A 149 -7.91 -10.44 5.95
N GLU A 150 -8.68 -9.36 5.85
CA GLU A 150 -8.17 -8.00 5.66
C GLU A 150 -8.20 -7.26 6.99
N ILE A 151 -7.11 -6.52 7.26
CA ILE A 151 -6.95 -5.71 8.47
C ILE A 151 -6.83 -4.26 8.04
N GLU A 152 -7.72 -3.41 8.55
CA GLU A 152 -7.66 -1.97 8.32
C GLU A 152 -6.87 -1.29 9.42
N LEU A 153 -5.88 -0.47 9.01
CA LEU A 153 -5.13 0.38 9.92
C LEU A 153 -5.37 1.85 9.56
N VAL A 154 -5.31 2.71 10.57
CA VAL A 154 -5.64 4.13 10.45
C VAL A 154 -4.60 4.97 11.19
N TRP A 155 -4.19 6.06 10.57
CA TRP A 155 -3.49 7.17 11.20
C TRP A 155 -4.36 8.43 11.09
N ARG A 156 -4.49 9.20 12.16
CA ARG A 156 -5.27 10.43 12.20
C ARG A 156 -4.37 11.65 12.20
N THR A 157 -4.81 12.68 11.48
CA THR A 157 -4.15 14.00 11.47
C THR A 157 -4.27 14.71 12.80
#